data_a3270bea9480d226591cb53df096d202
#
_entry.id   a3270bea9480d226591cb53df096d202
#
_cell.length_a   1.000
_cell.length_b   1.000
_cell.length_c   1.000
_cell.angle_alpha   90.00
_cell.angle_beta   90.00
_cell.angle_gamma   90.00
#
_symmetry.space_group_name_H-M   'P 1'
#
loop_
_entity.id
_entity.type
_entity.pdbx_description
1 polymer ?
#
loop_
_entity_poly.entity_id
_entity_poly.type
_entity_poly.pdbx_seq_one_letter_code
_entity_poly.pdbx_strand_id
1 'polypeptide(L)'
;MEFPPYLATMPMHAITEIHGEPGLLERFRLEILAFDPAARERLGAALDLAAELHRDDRRVREPYLNHLLRVAIRMMHHYQVRDVDVIVAGLLHDAVEDHPSELAGTDVADPTAAALVTLAARFGPRVARLVAAVTNPEYDPDRDRNAQYREHVAASLDREPWARVIKMSDFTDNGVGVVYTIGPKVARSAAKYRPLVPVFRDLISRPDTPLSAPVKRHIFAQLDLAEERFSAILDQPN
;
A
#
# COMPACT_ATOMS: atom_id res chain seq x y z
N MET A 1 -26.28 -7.16 3.48
CA MET A 1 -26.05 -6.38 4.72
C MET A 1 -26.19 -4.91 4.34
N GLU A 2 -26.99 -4.16 5.07
CA GLU A 2 -27.14 -2.72 4.80
C GLU A 2 -26.10 -1.97 5.66
N PHE A 3 -25.26 -1.16 5.00
CA PHE A 3 -24.22 -0.38 5.69
C PHE A 3 -24.76 0.99 6.08
N PRO A 4 -24.22 1.61 7.16
CA PRO A 4 -24.68 2.91 7.57
C PRO A 4 -24.34 3.98 6.52
N PRO A 5 -25.22 4.99 6.33
CA PRO A 5 -25.00 6.04 5.33
C PRO A 5 -23.73 6.88 5.59
N TYR A 6 -23.22 6.86 6.82
CA TYR A 6 -21.98 7.55 7.21
C TYR A 6 -20.71 6.71 7.01
N LEU A 7 -20.80 5.50 6.40
CA LEU A 7 -19.64 4.64 6.16
C LEU A 7 -18.50 5.38 5.44
N ALA A 8 -18.84 6.27 4.50
CA ALA A 8 -17.89 7.09 3.76
C ALA A 8 -17.07 8.06 4.63
N THR A 9 -17.52 8.36 5.84
CA THR A 9 -16.84 9.27 6.78
C THR A 9 -16.12 8.54 7.92
N MET A 10 -16.32 7.22 8.03
CA MET A 10 -15.69 6.43 9.10
C MET A 10 -14.19 6.26 8.86
N PRO A 11 -13.37 6.28 9.93
CA PRO A 11 -11.98 5.86 9.84
C PRO A 11 -11.86 4.40 9.36
N MET A 12 -10.93 4.11 8.45
CA MET A 12 -10.84 2.78 7.80
C MET A 12 -10.61 1.64 8.80
N HIS A 13 -9.83 1.86 9.85
CA HIS A 13 -9.64 0.83 10.89
C HIS A 13 -10.90 0.59 11.71
N ALA A 14 -11.72 1.63 11.96
CA ALA A 14 -13.03 1.45 12.59
C ALA A 14 -13.99 0.65 11.68
N ILE A 15 -13.96 0.91 10.36
CA ILE A 15 -14.71 0.08 9.40
C ILE A 15 -14.25 -1.38 9.50
N THR A 16 -12.94 -1.62 9.53
CA THR A 16 -12.38 -2.97 9.66
C THR A 16 -12.83 -3.67 10.94
N GLU A 17 -12.81 -2.98 12.07
CA GLU A 17 -13.19 -3.54 13.38
C GLU A 17 -14.69 -3.85 13.49
N ILE A 18 -15.54 -2.98 12.94
CA ILE A 18 -17.00 -3.06 13.12
C ILE A 18 -17.65 -3.89 12.00
N HIS A 19 -17.20 -3.71 10.76
CA HIS A 19 -17.85 -4.25 9.56
C HIS A 19 -16.97 -5.25 8.79
N GLY A 20 -15.71 -5.42 9.17
CA GLY A 20 -14.78 -6.33 8.52
C GLY A 20 -14.49 -5.98 7.07
N GLU A 21 -14.09 -6.99 6.29
CA GLU A 21 -13.83 -6.90 4.86
C GLU A 21 -15.06 -6.40 4.06
N PRO A 22 -16.30 -6.88 4.31
CA PRO A 22 -17.47 -6.37 3.59
C PRO A 22 -17.66 -4.86 3.71
N GLY A 23 -17.34 -4.28 4.88
CA GLY A 23 -17.40 -2.83 5.10
C GLY A 23 -16.35 -2.07 4.29
N LEU A 24 -15.12 -2.59 4.20
CA LEU A 24 -14.07 -1.99 3.37
C LEU A 24 -14.38 -2.12 1.87
N LEU A 25 -14.94 -3.25 1.42
CA LEU A 25 -15.40 -3.44 0.04
C LEU A 25 -16.47 -2.43 -0.32
N GLU A 26 -17.45 -2.21 0.56
CA GLU A 26 -18.48 -1.20 0.32
C GLU A 26 -17.89 0.21 0.31
N ARG A 27 -16.97 0.52 1.23
CA ARG A 27 -16.26 1.80 1.21
C ARG A 27 -15.49 2.01 -0.09
N PHE A 28 -14.80 1.01 -0.59
CA PHE A 28 -14.11 1.07 -1.89
C PHE A 28 -15.10 1.33 -3.04
N ARG A 29 -16.27 0.64 -3.04
CA ARG A 29 -17.32 0.87 -4.04
C ARG A 29 -17.81 2.32 -4.02
N LEU A 30 -17.99 2.90 -2.84
CA LEU A 30 -18.37 4.32 -2.72
C LEU A 30 -17.31 5.26 -3.30
N GLU A 31 -16.02 5.00 -3.07
CA GLU A 31 -14.93 5.83 -3.62
C GLU A 31 -14.86 5.77 -5.14
N ILE A 32 -15.06 4.59 -5.74
CA ILE A 32 -14.98 4.45 -7.20
C ILE A 32 -16.19 5.02 -7.93
N LEU A 33 -17.29 5.39 -7.25
CA LEU A 33 -18.43 6.08 -7.89
C LEU A 33 -18.03 7.43 -8.51
N ALA A 34 -16.94 8.04 -8.04
CA ALA A 34 -16.39 9.29 -8.58
C ALA A 34 -15.72 9.12 -9.96
N PHE A 35 -15.56 7.89 -10.45
CA PHE A 35 -14.92 7.56 -11.71
C PHE A 35 -15.96 7.21 -12.80
N ASP A 36 -15.56 7.33 -14.07
CA ASP A 36 -16.39 6.89 -15.19
C ASP A 36 -16.57 5.36 -15.21
N PRO A 37 -17.52 4.84 -16.00
CA PRO A 37 -17.82 3.40 -16.03
C PRO A 37 -16.63 2.52 -16.42
N ALA A 38 -15.81 2.93 -17.39
CA ALA A 38 -14.65 2.15 -17.85
C ALA A 38 -13.55 2.10 -16.77
N ALA A 39 -13.31 3.22 -16.08
CA ALA A 39 -12.40 3.28 -14.94
C ALA A 39 -12.88 2.40 -13.78
N ARG A 40 -14.19 2.40 -13.49
CA ARG A 40 -14.78 1.54 -12.44
C ARG A 40 -14.61 0.05 -12.75
N GLU A 41 -14.84 -0.34 -14.00
CA GLU A 41 -14.65 -1.71 -14.47
C GLU A 41 -13.19 -2.15 -14.29
N ARG A 42 -12.23 -1.28 -14.67
CA ARG A 42 -10.82 -1.56 -14.55
C ARG A 42 -10.35 -1.64 -13.10
N LEU A 43 -10.85 -0.78 -12.22
CA LEU A 43 -10.60 -0.82 -10.77
C LEU A 43 -11.21 -2.08 -10.14
N GLY A 44 -12.41 -2.49 -10.59
CA GLY A 44 -13.04 -3.75 -10.19
C GLY A 44 -12.19 -4.96 -10.58
N ALA A 45 -11.73 -5.02 -11.84
CA ALA A 45 -10.88 -6.11 -12.31
C ALA A 45 -9.54 -6.22 -11.54
N ALA A 46 -8.97 -5.09 -11.11
CA ALA A 46 -7.78 -5.07 -10.27
C ALA A 46 -8.07 -5.56 -8.84
N LEU A 47 -9.20 -5.17 -8.28
CA LEU A 47 -9.65 -5.66 -6.97
C LEU A 47 -9.92 -7.18 -7.00
N ASP A 48 -10.57 -7.68 -8.05
CA ASP A 48 -10.85 -9.12 -8.20
C ASP A 48 -9.55 -9.92 -8.28
N LEU A 49 -8.55 -9.44 -9.04
CA LEU A 49 -7.24 -10.08 -9.09
C LEU A 49 -6.52 -10.04 -7.73
N ALA A 50 -6.54 -8.90 -7.04
CA ALA A 50 -5.94 -8.78 -5.71
C ALA A 50 -6.60 -9.73 -4.71
N ALA A 51 -7.94 -9.84 -4.75
CA ALA A 51 -8.70 -10.76 -3.89
C ALA A 51 -8.41 -12.24 -4.21
N GLU A 52 -8.26 -12.58 -5.48
CA GLU A 52 -7.91 -13.94 -5.91
C GLU A 52 -6.51 -14.35 -5.43
N LEU A 53 -5.50 -13.51 -5.66
CA LEU A 53 -4.12 -13.79 -5.27
C LEU A 53 -3.98 -13.93 -3.76
N HIS A 54 -4.56 -13.01 -3.00
CA HIS A 54 -4.41 -12.96 -1.53
C HIS A 54 -5.55 -13.65 -0.76
N ARG A 55 -6.34 -14.54 -1.40
CA ARG A 55 -7.50 -15.21 -0.77
C ARG A 55 -7.16 -15.99 0.49
N ASP A 56 -5.97 -16.60 0.53
CA ASP A 56 -5.50 -17.41 1.65
C ASP A 56 -4.54 -16.64 2.58
N ASP A 57 -4.16 -15.42 2.20
CA ASP A 57 -3.23 -14.62 2.97
C ASP A 57 -3.90 -13.94 4.16
N ARG A 58 -3.16 -13.93 5.28
CA ARG A 58 -3.64 -13.35 6.53
C ARG A 58 -2.62 -12.39 7.13
N ARG A 59 -3.10 -11.27 7.57
CA ARG A 59 -2.39 -10.46 8.57
C ARG A 59 -2.70 -10.98 9.98
N VAL A 60 -2.05 -10.45 11.00
CA VAL A 60 -2.19 -10.97 12.37
C VAL A 60 -3.64 -11.05 12.84
N ARG A 61 -4.50 -10.12 12.43
CA ARG A 61 -5.90 -10.01 12.90
C ARG A 61 -6.95 -10.03 11.79
N GLU A 62 -6.56 -10.06 10.52
CA GLU A 62 -7.48 -9.82 9.41
C GLU A 62 -7.02 -10.49 8.09
N PRO A 63 -7.91 -10.67 7.09
CA PRO A 63 -7.54 -11.00 5.72
C PRO A 63 -6.59 -9.94 5.14
N TYR A 64 -5.66 -10.38 4.27
CA TYR A 64 -4.69 -9.48 3.64
C TYR A 64 -5.35 -8.41 2.75
N LEU A 65 -6.45 -8.78 2.09
CA LEU A 65 -7.22 -7.88 1.22
C LEU A 65 -7.64 -6.58 1.93
N ASN A 66 -7.88 -6.62 3.24
CA ASN A 66 -8.19 -5.42 4.00
C ASN A 66 -7.10 -4.34 3.93
N HIS A 67 -5.83 -4.77 3.91
CA HIS A 67 -4.70 -3.87 3.73
C HIS A 67 -4.73 -3.22 2.35
N LEU A 68 -4.87 -4.00 1.28
CA LEU A 68 -4.89 -3.52 -0.10
C LEU A 68 -6.05 -2.53 -0.32
N LEU A 69 -7.22 -2.84 0.24
CA LEU A 69 -8.37 -1.94 0.22
C LEU A 69 -8.07 -0.61 0.95
N ARG A 70 -7.50 -0.65 2.16
CA ARG A 70 -7.14 0.58 2.89
C ARG A 70 -6.09 1.40 2.17
N VAL A 71 -5.12 0.78 1.51
CA VAL A 71 -4.14 1.47 0.66
C VAL A 71 -4.83 2.20 -0.48
N ALA A 72 -5.68 1.51 -1.25
CA ALA A 72 -6.39 2.11 -2.38
C ALA A 72 -7.39 3.20 -1.95
N ILE A 73 -8.19 2.95 -0.92
CA ILE A 73 -9.15 3.92 -0.38
C ILE A 73 -8.43 5.18 0.09
N ARG A 74 -7.29 5.05 0.80
CA ARG A 74 -6.49 6.19 1.26
C ARG A 74 -5.97 7.02 0.10
N MET A 75 -5.50 6.37 -0.97
CA MET A 75 -5.06 7.06 -2.18
C MET A 75 -6.19 7.88 -2.80
N MET A 76 -7.39 7.31 -2.95
CA MET A 76 -8.53 8.00 -3.53
C MET A 76 -9.09 9.11 -2.63
N HIS A 77 -9.29 8.81 -1.33
CA HIS A 77 -9.97 9.68 -0.39
C HIS A 77 -9.05 10.76 0.20
N HIS A 78 -7.95 10.33 0.82
CA HIS A 78 -7.06 11.26 1.55
C HIS A 78 -6.00 11.90 0.64
N TYR A 79 -5.48 11.15 -0.35
CA TYR A 79 -4.46 11.67 -1.26
C TYR A 79 -5.06 12.24 -2.53
N GLN A 80 -6.39 12.10 -2.72
CA GLN A 80 -7.14 12.65 -3.85
C GLN A 80 -6.61 12.20 -5.21
N VAL A 81 -6.04 11.01 -5.27
CA VAL A 81 -5.58 10.40 -6.52
C VAL A 81 -6.79 10.10 -7.41
N ARG A 82 -6.71 10.52 -8.68
CA ARG A 82 -7.72 10.25 -9.71
C ARG A 82 -7.15 9.50 -10.91
N ASP A 83 -5.88 9.20 -10.88
CA ASP A 83 -5.17 8.42 -11.89
C ASP A 83 -5.44 6.93 -11.66
N VAL A 84 -6.20 6.32 -12.59
CA VAL A 84 -6.66 4.92 -12.49
C VAL A 84 -5.47 3.95 -12.47
N ASP A 85 -4.41 4.19 -13.27
CA ASP A 85 -3.24 3.33 -13.29
C ASP A 85 -2.54 3.28 -11.92
N VAL A 86 -2.49 4.43 -11.25
CA VAL A 86 -1.87 4.54 -9.92
C VAL A 86 -2.68 3.80 -8.86
N ILE A 87 -4.02 3.89 -8.93
CA ILE A 87 -4.90 3.19 -7.98
C ILE A 87 -4.86 1.68 -8.24
N VAL A 88 -4.88 1.23 -9.50
CA VAL A 88 -4.70 -0.17 -9.89
C VAL A 88 -3.36 -0.70 -9.37
N ALA A 89 -2.26 0.05 -9.57
CA ALA A 89 -0.95 -0.32 -9.03
C ALA A 89 -0.96 -0.36 -7.49
N GLY A 90 -1.71 0.51 -6.82
CA GLY A 90 -1.89 0.49 -5.37
C GLY A 90 -2.65 -0.74 -4.87
N LEU A 91 -3.65 -1.25 -5.60
CA LEU A 91 -4.34 -2.52 -5.29
C LEU A 91 -3.42 -3.73 -5.48
N LEU A 92 -2.51 -3.67 -6.45
CA LEU A 92 -1.67 -4.79 -6.87
C LEU A 92 -0.20 -4.67 -6.39
N HIS A 93 0.09 -3.74 -5.46
CA HIS A 93 1.47 -3.40 -5.11
C HIS A 93 2.27 -4.55 -4.50
N ASP A 94 1.61 -5.47 -3.81
CA ASP A 94 2.24 -6.66 -3.22
C ASP A 94 2.09 -7.91 -4.10
N ALA A 95 1.29 -7.86 -5.19
CA ALA A 95 0.96 -9.03 -6.00
C ALA A 95 2.20 -9.71 -6.64
N VAL A 96 3.19 -8.93 -7.06
CA VAL A 96 4.43 -9.45 -7.66
C VAL A 96 5.43 -9.89 -6.59
N GLU A 97 5.41 -9.28 -5.40
CA GLU A 97 6.26 -9.66 -4.27
C GLU A 97 5.79 -10.98 -3.64
N ASP A 98 4.48 -11.11 -3.40
CA ASP A 98 3.92 -12.23 -2.65
C ASP A 98 3.51 -13.42 -3.53
N HIS A 99 3.03 -13.15 -4.77
CA HIS A 99 2.46 -14.15 -5.68
C HIS A 99 3.06 -14.14 -7.10
N PRO A 100 4.39 -14.02 -7.28
CA PRO A 100 4.98 -13.92 -8.61
C PRO A 100 4.69 -15.17 -9.46
N SER A 101 4.75 -16.36 -8.89
CA SER A 101 4.52 -17.62 -9.60
C SER A 101 3.07 -17.81 -10.03
N GLU A 102 2.10 -17.38 -9.21
CA GLU A 102 0.67 -17.45 -9.56
C GLU A 102 0.35 -16.50 -10.73
N LEU A 103 0.95 -15.31 -10.74
CA LEU A 103 0.80 -14.35 -11.83
C LEU A 103 1.53 -14.77 -13.11
N ALA A 104 2.73 -15.34 -12.97
CA ALA A 104 3.58 -15.72 -14.10
C ALA A 104 3.08 -16.99 -14.81
N GLY A 105 2.37 -17.87 -14.09
CA GLY A 105 2.10 -19.24 -14.51
C GLY A 105 3.23 -20.19 -14.13
N THR A 106 3.05 -21.46 -14.42
CA THR A 106 4.01 -22.53 -14.07
C THR A 106 5.23 -22.53 -15.01
N ASP A 107 6.37 -22.98 -14.50
CA ASP A 107 7.60 -23.29 -15.25
C ASP A 107 8.32 -22.12 -15.93
N VAL A 108 8.37 -20.95 -15.26
CA VAL A 108 9.15 -19.79 -15.74
C VAL A 108 10.44 -19.63 -14.93
N ALA A 109 11.53 -19.28 -15.61
CA ALA A 109 12.87 -19.13 -15.00
C ALA A 109 12.95 -17.89 -14.06
N ASP A 110 12.21 -16.82 -14.37
CA ASP A 110 12.11 -15.61 -13.56
C ASP A 110 10.62 -15.28 -13.35
N PRO A 111 10.03 -15.78 -12.27
CA PRO A 111 8.62 -15.51 -11.97
C PRO A 111 8.29 -14.02 -11.79
N THR A 112 9.20 -13.24 -11.21
CA THR A 112 9.00 -11.81 -10.99
C THR A 112 8.90 -11.05 -12.32
N ALA A 113 9.84 -11.28 -13.24
CA ALA A 113 9.80 -10.66 -14.56
C ALA A 113 8.55 -11.09 -15.35
N ALA A 114 8.20 -12.39 -15.32
CA ALA A 114 7.03 -12.91 -16.00
C ALA A 114 5.71 -12.37 -15.41
N ALA A 115 5.62 -12.22 -14.11
CA ALA A 115 4.48 -11.60 -13.42
C ALA A 115 4.29 -10.14 -13.87
N LEU A 116 5.35 -9.38 -13.98
CA LEU A 116 5.31 -8.00 -14.51
C LEU A 116 4.85 -7.95 -15.97
N VAL A 117 5.25 -8.90 -16.80
CA VAL A 117 4.74 -9.03 -18.19
C VAL A 117 3.24 -9.32 -18.19
N THR A 118 2.76 -10.20 -17.31
CA THR A 118 1.33 -10.51 -17.16
C THR A 118 0.55 -9.27 -16.71
N LEU A 119 1.05 -8.51 -15.74
CA LEU A 119 0.43 -7.26 -15.32
C LEU A 119 0.41 -6.22 -16.44
N ALA A 120 1.50 -6.11 -17.23
CA ALA A 120 1.56 -5.20 -18.37
C ALA A 120 0.54 -5.55 -19.45
N ALA A 121 0.36 -6.83 -19.74
CA ALA A 121 -0.65 -7.30 -20.70
C ALA A 121 -2.09 -7.04 -20.21
N ARG A 122 -2.35 -7.20 -18.90
CA ARG A 122 -3.70 -7.11 -18.32
C ARG A 122 -4.11 -5.68 -17.98
N PHE A 123 -3.18 -4.87 -17.44
CA PHE A 123 -3.46 -3.51 -16.92
C PHE A 123 -2.60 -2.41 -17.58
N GLY A 124 -1.75 -2.74 -18.52
CA GLY A 124 -0.90 -1.82 -19.24
C GLY A 124 0.51 -1.66 -18.63
N PRO A 125 1.48 -1.24 -19.46
CA PRO A 125 2.89 -1.20 -19.07
C PRO A 125 3.19 -0.19 -17.96
N ARG A 126 2.38 0.85 -17.81
CA ARG A 126 2.54 1.84 -16.73
C ARG A 126 2.21 1.24 -15.37
N VAL A 127 1.15 0.45 -15.26
CA VAL A 127 0.81 -0.27 -14.02
C VAL A 127 1.94 -1.22 -13.62
N ALA A 128 2.43 -2.04 -14.56
CA ALA A 128 3.53 -2.96 -14.28
C ALA A 128 4.79 -2.22 -13.81
N ARG A 129 5.13 -1.08 -14.43
CA ARG A 129 6.28 -0.25 -14.00
C ARG A 129 6.10 0.31 -12.60
N LEU A 130 4.90 0.78 -12.24
CA LEU A 130 4.59 1.29 -10.90
C LEU A 130 4.67 0.17 -9.85
N VAL A 131 4.13 -1.01 -10.14
CA VAL A 131 4.23 -2.18 -9.26
C VAL A 131 5.70 -2.58 -9.10
N ALA A 132 6.46 -2.69 -10.19
CA ALA A 132 7.89 -3.00 -10.13
C ALA A 132 8.69 -2.03 -9.24
N ALA A 133 8.34 -0.73 -9.27
CA ALA A 133 9.01 0.29 -8.47
C ALA A 133 8.74 0.17 -6.96
N VAL A 134 7.68 -0.53 -6.55
CA VAL A 134 7.33 -0.75 -5.14
C VAL A 134 7.58 -2.18 -4.65
N THR A 135 7.85 -3.12 -5.58
CA THR A 135 8.21 -4.51 -5.28
C THR A 135 9.62 -4.58 -4.69
N ASN A 136 9.77 -5.29 -3.58
CA ASN A 136 11.07 -5.50 -2.96
C ASN A 136 11.90 -6.52 -3.78
N PRO A 137 13.21 -6.30 -3.96
CA PRO A 137 14.10 -7.30 -4.55
C PRO A 137 14.40 -8.43 -3.56
N GLU A 138 15.02 -9.48 -4.03
CA GLU A 138 15.72 -10.41 -3.14
C GLU A 138 16.86 -9.68 -2.43
N TYR A 139 16.91 -9.86 -1.11
CA TYR A 139 17.94 -9.25 -0.27
C TYR A 139 19.11 -10.19 -0.04
N ASP A 140 20.31 -9.61 0.00
CA ASP A 140 21.51 -10.32 0.38
C ASP A 140 21.40 -10.83 1.84
N PRO A 141 21.48 -12.16 2.07
CA PRO A 141 21.35 -12.73 3.40
C PRO A 141 22.46 -12.31 4.37
N ASP A 142 23.62 -11.87 3.85
CA ASP A 142 24.79 -11.47 4.65
C ASP A 142 24.75 -9.99 5.08
N ARG A 143 23.70 -9.24 4.66
CA ARG A 143 23.52 -7.82 5.02
C ARG A 143 22.27 -7.61 5.88
N ASP A 144 22.26 -6.54 6.67
CA ASP A 144 21.08 -6.15 7.44
C ASP A 144 19.88 -5.90 6.51
N ARG A 145 18.81 -6.68 6.69
CA ARG A 145 17.62 -6.65 5.84
C ARG A 145 16.90 -5.30 5.88
N ASN A 146 16.83 -4.66 7.06
CA ASN A 146 16.12 -3.38 7.18
C ASN A 146 16.92 -2.24 6.55
N ALA A 147 18.27 -2.30 6.58
CA ALA A 147 19.11 -1.35 5.86
C ALA A 147 18.91 -1.48 4.34
N GLN A 148 18.95 -2.70 3.81
CA GLN A 148 18.69 -2.95 2.38
C GLN A 148 17.30 -2.50 1.95
N TYR A 149 16.27 -2.77 2.76
CA TYR A 149 14.92 -2.31 2.51
C TYR A 149 14.87 -0.77 2.42
N ARG A 150 15.49 -0.06 3.35
CA ARG A 150 15.56 1.40 3.33
C ARG A 150 16.28 1.95 2.10
N GLU A 151 17.44 1.34 1.76
CA GLU A 151 18.22 1.70 0.57
C GLU A 151 17.39 1.51 -0.72
N HIS A 152 16.72 0.36 -0.82
CA HIS A 152 15.85 0.05 -1.97
C HIS A 152 14.70 1.05 -2.08
N VAL A 153 13.95 1.29 -1.00
CA VAL A 153 12.85 2.25 -0.97
C VAL A 153 13.32 3.63 -1.40
N ALA A 154 14.43 4.12 -0.87
CA ALA A 154 14.98 5.42 -1.23
C ALA A 154 15.32 5.50 -2.73
N ALA A 155 16.00 4.48 -3.27
CA ALA A 155 16.48 4.47 -4.64
C ALA A 155 15.35 4.26 -5.67
N SER A 156 14.38 3.37 -5.40
CA SER A 156 13.28 3.08 -6.33
C SER A 156 12.30 4.24 -6.41
N LEU A 157 11.93 4.83 -5.27
CA LEU A 157 10.99 5.95 -5.20
C LEU A 157 11.60 7.28 -5.67
N ASP A 158 12.92 7.40 -5.71
CA ASP A 158 13.60 8.56 -6.30
C ASP A 158 13.25 8.74 -7.78
N ARG A 159 13.11 7.64 -8.52
CA ARG A 159 12.92 7.59 -9.98
C ARG A 159 11.47 7.64 -10.43
N GLU A 160 10.52 7.23 -9.56
CA GLU A 160 9.11 7.09 -9.94
C GLU A 160 8.21 7.85 -8.97
N PRO A 161 7.84 9.10 -9.29
CA PRO A 161 7.06 9.96 -8.39
C PRO A 161 5.71 9.39 -7.95
N TRP A 162 5.02 8.65 -8.82
CA TRP A 162 3.76 8.02 -8.45
C TRP A 162 3.93 6.79 -7.55
N ALA A 163 5.06 6.09 -7.65
CA ALA A 163 5.38 5.00 -6.70
C ALA A 163 5.57 5.53 -5.27
N ARG A 164 6.04 6.78 -5.09
CA ARG A 164 6.08 7.46 -3.78
C ARG A 164 4.71 7.51 -3.13
N VAL A 165 3.67 7.82 -3.92
CA VAL A 165 2.29 7.95 -3.44
C VAL A 165 1.74 6.58 -3.00
N ILE A 166 1.98 5.53 -3.80
CA ILE A 166 1.59 4.16 -3.48
C ILE A 166 2.29 3.72 -2.18
N LYS A 167 3.63 3.82 -2.14
CA LYS A 167 4.42 3.36 -0.99
C LYS A 167 4.17 4.18 0.26
N MET A 168 3.82 5.47 0.14
CA MET A 168 3.40 6.29 1.28
C MET A 168 2.05 5.82 1.84
N SER A 169 1.12 5.39 0.98
CA SER A 169 -0.15 4.84 1.45
C SER A 169 0.04 3.49 2.14
N ASP A 170 0.88 2.61 1.59
CA ASP A 170 1.31 1.36 2.22
C ASP A 170 1.99 1.63 3.57
N PHE A 171 2.97 2.54 3.62
CA PHE A 171 3.62 2.94 4.86
C PHE A 171 2.62 3.47 5.90
N THR A 172 1.63 4.25 5.50
CA THR A 172 0.61 4.75 6.43
C THR A 172 -0.18 3.60 7.05
N ASP A 173 -0.51 2.58 6.28
CA ASP A 173 -1.22 1.40 6.82
C ASP A 173 -0.34 0.57 7.77
N ASN A 174 0.92 0.38 7.44
CA ASN A 174 1.86 -0.46 8.19
C ASN A 174 2.58 0.28 9.34
N GLY A 175 3.00 1.52 9.11
CA GLY A 175 3.79 2.33 10.04
C GLY A 175 2.92 3.16 10.97
N VAL A 176 2.10 4.06 10.43
CA VAL A 176 1.14 4.80 11.27
C VAL A 176 0.14 3.85 11.89
N GLY A 177 -0.31 2.83 11.14
CA GLY A 177 -1.21 1.77 11.59
C GLY A 177 -0.58 0.73 12.52
N VAL A 178 0.68 0.85 12.92
CA VAL A 178 1.40 -0.12 13.76
C VAL A 178 0.67 -0.45 15.08
N VAL A 179 -0.09 0.49 15.60
CA VAL A 179 -0.89 0.33 16.84
C VAL A 179 -2.07 -0.62 16.68
N TYR A 180 -2.45 -0.98 15.45
CA TYR A 180 -3.51 -1.96 15.17
C TYR A 180 -2.99 -3.40 15.02
N THR A 181 -1.67 -3.60 15.06
CA THR A 181 -1.08 -4.94 15.17
C THR A 181 -0.81 -5.30 16.63
N ILE A 182 -0.43 -6.54 16.90
CA ILE A 182 -0.24 -7.06 18.27
C ILE A 182 1.02 -7.91 18.40
N GLY A 183 1.42 -8.13 19.64
CA GLY A 183 2.53 -9.01 20.00
C GLY A 183 3.89 -8.49 19.52
N PRO A 184 4.88 -9.39 19.36
CA PRO A 184 6.25 -9.01 18.99
C PRO A 184 6.38 -8.30 17.64
N LYS A 185 5.34 -8.38 16.79
CA LYS A 185 5.32 -7.69 15.49
C LYS A 185 5.28 -6.16 15.65
N VAL A 186 4.69 -5.65 16.75
CA VAL A 186 4.62 -4.19 17.01
C VAL A 186 6.02 -3.57 17.01
N ALA A 187 6.92 -4.06 17.89
CA ALA A 187 8.28 -3.53 18.00
C ALA A 187 9.08 -3.76 16.71
N ARG A 188 8.98 -4.95 16.10
CA ARG A 188 9.66 -5.24 14.82
C ARG A 188 9.23 -4.31 13.70
N SER A 189 7.92 -4.03 13.59
CA SER A 189 7.40 -3.11 12.58
C SER A 189 7.85 -1.67 12.86
N ALA A 190 7.78 -1.22 14.10
CA ALA A 190 8.27 0.10 14.49
C ALA A 190 9.77 0.27 14.14
N ALA A 191 10.63 -0.71 14.48
CA ALA A 191 12.05 -0.69 14.14
C ALA A 191 12.31 -0.70 12.62
N LYS A 192 11.50 -1.46 11.84
CA LYS A 192 11.59 -1.49 10.38
C LYS A 192 11.22 -0.16 9.74
N TYR A 193 10.11 0.46 10.20
CA TYR A 193 9.50 1.60 9.51
C TYR A 193 10.00 2.97 10.00
N ARG A 194 10.44 3.11 11.25
CA ARG A 194 10.93 4.39 11.79
C ARG A 194 12.02 5.03 10.92
N PRO A 195 13.05 4.31 10.43
CA PRO A 195 14.09 4.89 9.59
C PRO A 195 13.63 5.39 8.23
N LEU A 196 12.41 5.03 7.79
CA LEU A 196 11.80 5.52 6.55
C LEU A 196 11.12 6.89 6.69
N VAL A 197 10.80 7.32 7.91
CA VAL A 197 10.12 8.62 8.13
C VAL A 197 10.87 9.78 7.47
N PRO A 198 12.17 9.99 7.70
CA PRO A 198 12.91 11.07 7.03
C PRO A 198 13.00 10.88 5.51
N VAL A 199 13.07 9.63 5.02
CA VAL A 199 13.09 9.32 3.58
C VAL A 199 11.79 9.76 2.92
N PHE A 200 10.63 9.37 3.49
CA PHE A 200 9.34 9.81 2.97
C PHE A 200 9.14 11.30 3.08
N ARG A 201 9.62 11.92 4.14
CA ARG A 201 9.52 13.37 4.31
C ARG A 201 10.26 14.11 3.18
N ASP A 202 11.46 13.68 2.83
CA ASP A 202 12.20 14.21 1.68
C ASP A 202 11.44 13.97 0.38
N LEU A 203 11.11 12.72 0.05
CA LEU A 203 10.47 12.34 -1.21
C LEU A 203 9.12 13.04 -1.44
N ILE A 204 8.29 13.15 -0.42
CA ILE A 204 6.98 13.81 -0.50
C ILE A 204 7.11 15.32 -0.63
N SER A 205 8.16 15.93 -0.05
CA SER A 205 8.41 17.39 -0.17
C SER A 205 8.73 17.82 -1.60
N ARG A 206 9.26 16.92 -2.42
CA ARG A 206 9.76 17.23 -3.76
C ARG A 206 8.67 17.81 -4.67
N PRO A 207 9.04 18.76 -5.56
CA PRO A 207 8.07 19.41 -6.44
C PRO A 207 7.49 18.45 -7.49
N ASP A 208 8.23 17.41 -7.89
CA ASP A 208 7.81 16.38 -8.84
C ASP A 208 6.89 15.30 -8.24
N THR A 209 6.72 15.27 -6.90
CA THR A 209 5.73 14.40 -6.27
C THR A 209 4.32 14.94 -6.55
N PRO A 210 3.48 14.18 -7.30
CA PRO A 210 2.26 14.71 -7.93
C PRO A 210 1.08 14.78 -6.94
N LEU A 211 1.29 15.49 -5.85
CA LEU A 211 0.31 15.71 -4.79
C LEU A 211 0.14 17.19 -4.52
N SER A 212 -1.08 17.62 -4.22
CA SER A 212 -1.38 18.99 -3.85
C SER A 212 -0.77 19.35 -2.49
N ALA A 213 -0.52 20.65 -2.26
CA ALA A 213 0.04 21.11 -0.99
C ALA A 213 -0.81 20.74 0.25
N PRO A 214 -2.15 20.78 0.23
CA PRO A 214 -2.96 20.25 1.33
C PRO A 214 -2.74 18.77 1.60
N VAL A 215 -2.63 17.94 0.54
CA VAL A 215 -2.36 16.49 0.68
C VAL A 215 -0.98 16.26 1.26
N LYS A 216 0.05 16.95 0.79
CA LYS A 216 1.41 16.87 1.36
C LYS A 216 1.41 17.21 2.86
N ARG A 217 0.69 18.27 3.27
CA ARG A 217 0.56 18.61 4.71
C ARG A 217 -0.13 17.50 5.50
N HIS A 218 -1.20 16.89 4.96
CA HIS A 218 -1.85 15.74 5.60
C HIS A 218 -0.86 14.57 5.78
N ILE A 219 -0.07 14.26 4.76
CA ILE A 219 0.95 13.20 4.83
C ILE A 219 2.01 13.53 5.88
N PHE A 220 2.48 14.77 5.96
CA PHE A 220 3.45 15.16 6.98
C PHE A 220 2.91 14.99 8.40
N ALA A 221 1.64 15.32 8.64
CA ALA A 221 1.00 15.05 9.93
C ALA A 221 0.91 13.53 10.23
N GLN A 222 0.71 12.68 9.21
CA GLN A 222 0.78 11.23 9.38
C GLN A 222 2.21 10.74 9.70
N LEU A 223 3.24 11.34 9.11
CA LEU A 223 4.64 11.03 9.42
C LEU A 223 5.02 11.47 10.85
N ASP A 224 4.51 12.62 11.31
CA ASP A 224 4.69 13.06 12.70
C ASP A 224 4.04 12.08 13.68
N LEU A 225 2.81 11.65 13.40
CA LEU A 225 2.10 10.65 14.20
C LEU A 225 2.81 9.29 14.19
N ALA A 226 3.41 8.89 13.06
CA ALA A 226 4.20 7.67 12.98
C ALA A 226 5.41 7.73 13.90
N GLU A 227 6.17 8.84 13.88
CA GLU A 227 7.35 9.04 14.74
C GLU A 227 6.97 9.04 16.22
N GLU A 228 5.88 9.71 16.61
CA GLU A 228 5.34 9.67 17.95
C GLU A 228 5.06 8.24 18.43
N ARG A 229 4.38 7.44 17.59
CA ARG A 229 4.06 6.04 17.87
C ARG A 229 5.29 5.16 17.96
N PHE A 230 6.26 5.35 17.05
CA PHE A 230 7.51 4.60 17.07
C PHE A 230 8.33 4.94 18.31
N SER A 231 8.41 6.20 18.70
CA SER A 231 9.08 6.60 19.95
C SER A 231 8.40 5.99 21.18
N ALA A 232 7.06 6.02 21.23
CA ALA A 232 6.32 5.39 22.31
C ALA A 232 6.52 3.87 22.41
N ILE A 233 6.84 3.19 21.29
CA ILE A 233 7.06 1.74 21.23
C ILE A 233 8.51 1.38 21.53
N LEU A 234 9.49 2.13 21.00
CA LEU A 234 10.89 1.75 20.98
C LEU A 234 11.73 2.42 22.06
N ASP A 235 11.36 3.64 22.51
CA ASP A 235 12.18 4.46 23.38
C ASP A 235 11.69 4.40 24.85
N GLN A 236 10.93 3.35 25.22
CA GLN A 236 10.50 3.16 26.62
C GLN A 236 11.71 2.87 27.51
N PRO A 237 11.87 3.57 28.64
CA PRO A 237 12.89 3.20 29.62
C PRO A 237 12.59 1.77 30.14
N ASN A 238 13.62 0.91 30.12
CA ASN A 238 13.62 -0.41 30.76
C ASN A 238 13.39 -0.30 32.27
#